data_9a4ba5740d04cfd1d2cc9d74a48563d0
#
_entry.id   9a4ba5740d04cfd1d2cc9d74a48563d0
#
_cell.length_a   1.000
_cell.length_b   1.000
_cell.length_c   1.000
_cell.angle_alpha   90.00
_cell.angle_beta   90.00
_cell.angle_gamma   90.00
#
_symmetry.space_group_name_H-M   'P 1'
#
loop_
_entity.id
_entity.type
_entity.pdbx_description
1 polymer ?
#
loop_
_entity_poly.entity_id
_entity_poly.type
_entity_poly.pdbx_seq_one_letter_code
_entity_poly.pdbx_strand_id
1 'polypeptide(L)'
;TAAVHPGENTLTVQVYRFCSGSWLEDQDFWRMSGLFRSVELFTKPELHLEDVFVKQSFAEDFSSATVTFDCKVSGAGTVSVVFNGQEQSAEVGEPAEYDSGVVFGKGEADPDVEEDVQDVSFTFTVEHPALWSAEQPNLYEAEIALLNEGALVERTGMKVGLRKFELKDRQMLLNGKRIVFKGVNRHEWSCRTGRTVSREEMLWDVKNLKAHNVNAVRTSHYPDDPYFLQLCDEYGLYVIGETNLETHGTWQKLGADGSDEWTLPGARPEWRENVLARAEAMLERDKNHPAILIWSCGNESHGGKTLWEMSEYFRNTDPSRLVHYEGIFWNREYP
;
A
#
# COMPACT_ATOMS: atom_id res chain seq x y z
N THR A 1 -13.61 -1.11 -23.19
CA THR A 1 -14.75 -0.24 -22.89
C THR A 1 -15.47 0.20 -24.16
N ALA A 2 -16.77 0.51 -24.10
CA ALA A 2 -17.55 0.99 -25.25
C ALA A 2 -17.05 2.36 -25.79
N ALA A 3 -16.20 3.04 -25.05
CA ALA A 3 -15.64 4.34 -25.44
C ALA A 3 -14.39 4.24 -26.34
N VAL A 4 -13.79 3.05 -26.46
CA VAL A 4 -12.58 2.84 -27.26
C VAL A 4 -12.96 2.22 -28.61
N HIS A 5 -12.39 2.74 -29.70
CA HIS A 5 -12.63 2.25 -31.06
C HIS A 5 -11.31 2.03 -31.82
N PRO A 6 -11.30 1.20 -32.87
CA PRO A 6 -10.13 1.05 -33.70
C PRO A 6 -9.68 2.37 -34.30
N GLY A 7 -8.37 2.63 -34.31
CA GLY A 7 -7.76 3.86 -34.80
C GLY A 7 -7.39 4.85 -33.71
N GLU A 8 -7.42 6.13 -34.02
CA GLU A 8 -7.02 7.19 -33.08
C GLU A 8 -8.10 7.44 -32.06
N ASN A 9 -7.70 7.44 -30.78
CA ASN A 9 -8.54 7.77 -29.62
C ASN A 9 -7.92 8.94 -28.87
N THR A 10 -8.76 9.82 -28.31
CA THR A 10 -8.33 10.97 -27.53
C THR A 10 -8.75 10.80 -26.08
N LEU A 11 -7.78 10.78 -25.16
CA LEU A 11 -8.00 10.82 -23.71
C LEU A 11 -7.84 12.26 -23.22
N THR A 12 -8.85 12.81 -22.58
CA THR A 12 -8.79 14.12 -21.93
C THR A 12 -8.90 13.94 -20.42
N VAL A 13 -7.89 14.43 -19.68
CA VAL A 13 -7.86 14.43 -18.23
C VAL A 13 -8.00 15.85 -17.71
N GLN A 14 -9.05 16.12 -16.94
CA GLN A 14 -9.27 17.42 -16.31
C GLN A 14 -8.90 17.34 -14.82
N VAL A 15 -7.90 18.12 -14.42
CA VAL A 15 -7.45 18.21 -13.02
C VAL A 15 -7.91 19.53 -12.43
N TYR A 16 -8.70 19.47 -11.37
CA TYR A 16 -9.14 20.65 -10.64
C TYR A 16 -8.09 21.02 -9.59
N ARG A 17 -7.79 22.32 -9.50
CA ARG A 17 -6.85 22.84 -8.50
C ARG A 17 -7.35 22.68 -7.06
N PHE A 18 -8.66 22.76 -6.87
CA PHE A 18 -9.34 22.62 -5.58
C PHE A 18 -10.47 21.62 -5.70
N CYS A 19 -10.55 20.71 -4.75
CA CYS A 19 -11.64 19.75 -4.59
C CYS A 19 -11.85 19.47 -3.09
N SER A 20 -12.81 18.63 -2.72
CA SER A 20 -13.00 18.21 -1.32
C SER A 20 -11.74 17.61 -0.71
N GLY A 21 -11.01 16.78 -1.48
CA GLY A 21 -9.74 16.20 -1.05
C GLY A 21 -8.67 17.21 -0.65
N SER A 22 -8.70 18.44 -1.19
CA SER A 22 -7.73 19.50 -0.84
C SER A 22 -7.75 19.88 0.65
N TRP A 23 -8.85 19.61 1.37
CA TRP A 23 -8.94 19.83 2.80
C TRP A 23 -8.24 18.76 3.65
N LEU A 24 -7.98 17.59 3.05
CA LEU A 24 -7.28 16.47 3.67
C LEU A 24 -5.82 16.38 3.21
N GLU A 25 -5.40 17.20 2.25
CA GLU A 25 -4.07 17.19 1.64
C GLU A 25 -3.38 18.55 1.82
N ASP A 26 -3.25 18.95 3.06
CA ASP A 26 -2.72 20.28 3.44
C ASP A 26 -1.29 20.23 3.94
N GLN A 27 -0.43 19.48 3.24
CA GLN A 27 0.98 19.32 3.57
C GLN A 27 1.76 20.63 3.44
N ASP A 28 2.82 20.75 4.24
CA ASP A 28 3.73 21.89 4.30
C ASP A 28 4.68 21.97 3.08
N PHE A 29 4.12 22.05 1.87
CA PHE A 29 4.88 22.27 0.64
C PHE A 29 4.10 23.08 -0.39
N TRP A 30 4.75 23.49 -1.48
CA TRP A 30 4.08 24.25 -2.53
C TRP A 30 3.00 23.44 -3.23
N ARG A 31 1.81 24.02 -3.32
CA ARG A 31 0.65 23.38 -3.95
C ARG A 31 0.73 23.56 -5.46
N MET A 32 1.25 22.53 -6.10
CA MET A 32 1.27 22.42 -7.54
C MET A 32 0.08 21.57 -7.99
N SER A 33 -0.55 21.99 -9.09
CA SER A 33 -1.66 21.25 -9.68
C SER A 33 -1.18 20.48 -10.89
N GLY A 34 -1.96 19.50 -11.34
CA GLY A 34 -1.69 18.71 -12.53
C GLY A 34 -1.30 17.26 -12.22
N LEU A 35 -0.85 16.56 -13.24
CA LEU A 35 -0.37 15.19 -13.15
C LEU A 35 1.12 15.19 -12.86
N PHE A 36 1.56 14.61 -11.75
CA PHE A 36 2.96 14.62 -11.35
C PHE A 36 3.62 13.23 -11.42
N ARG A 37 2.84 12.19 -11.72
CA ARG A 37 3.31 10.83 -12.00
C ARG A 37 2.86 10.38 -13.38
N SER A 38 3.41 9.27 -13.85
CA SER A 38 3.10 8.70 -15.17
C SER A 38 1.60 8.43 -15.34
N VAL A 39 1.12 8.61 -16.57
CA VAL A 39 -0.19 8.13 -17.01
C VAL A 39 0.06 6.94 -17.91
N GLU A 40 -0.51 5.80 -17.55
CA GLU A 40 -0.32 4.54 -18.25
C GLU A 40 -1.65 4.04 -18.78
N LEU A 41 -1.65 3.50 -19.98
CA LEU A 41 -2.79 2.83 -20.59
C LEU A 41 -2.42 1.34 -20.75
N PHE A 42 -3.19 0.48 -20.19
CA PHE A 42 -3.02 -0.96 -20.31
C PHE A 42 -4.34 -1.65 -20.63
N THR A 43 -4.23 -2.84 -21.19
CA THR A 43 -5.38 -3.72 -21.43
C THR A 43 -5.21 -4.97 -20.60
N LYS A 44 -6.31 -5.45 -20.04
CA LYS A 44 -6.36 -6.74 -19.36
C LYS A 44 -7.01 -7.75 -20.29
N PRO A 45 -6.50 -9.00 -20.38
CA PRO A 45 -7.23 -10.10 -21.01
C PRO A 45 -8.44 -10.47 -20.15
N GLU A 46 -9.33 -11.32 -20.64
CA GLU A 46 -10.50 -11.81 -19.89
C GLU A 46 -10.07 -12.57 -18.63
N LEU A 47 -9.14 -13.50 -18.79
CA LEU A 47 -8.46 -14.16 -17.67
C LEU A 47 -7.28 -13.29 -17.22
N HIS A 48 -7.35 -12.68 -16.04
CA HIS A 48 -6.28 -11.83 -15.52
C HIS A 48 -6.21 -11.83 -13.99
N LEU A 49 -5.04 -11.44 -13.47
CA LEU A 49 -4.80 -11.27 -12.04
C LEU A 49 -5.31 -9.89 -11.60
N GLU A 50 -6.29 -9.89 -10.69
CA GLU A 50 -6.79 -8.65 -10.09
C GLU A 50 -5.97 -8.21 -8.90
N ASP A 51 -5.57 -9.15 -8.04
CA ASP A 51 -4.83 -8.85 -6.83
C ASP A 51 -4.01 -10.04 -6.37
N VAL A 52 -2.94 -9.76 -5.63
CA VAL A 52 -2.19 -10.75 -4.86
C VAL A 52 -1.79 -10.18 -3.51
N PHE A 53 -2.04 -10.93 -2.45
CA PHE A 53 -1.57 -10.60 -1.11
C PHE A 53 -0.67 -11.73 -0.58
N VAL A 54 0.60 -11.39 -0.33
CA VAL A 54 1.57 -12.35 0.22
C VAL A 54 1.56 -12.28 1.73
N LYS A 55 1.10 -13.36 2.37
CA LYS A 55 1.08 -13.53 3.81
C LYS A 55 2.17 -14.47 4.25
N GLN A 56 2.69 -14.28 5.47
CA GLN A 56 3.79 -15.08 5.96
C GLN A 56 3.68 -15.34 7.46
N SER A 57 4.07 -16.53 7.86
CA SER A 57 4.22 -16.93 9.26
C SER A 57 5.53 -17.69 9.45
N PHE A 58 6.02 -17.77 10.69
CA PHE A 58 7.34 -18.31 10.99
C PHE A 58 7.26 -19.28 12.16
N ALA A 59 8.10 -20.31 12.13
CA ALA A 59 8.41 -21.07 13.33
C ALA A 59 9.01 -20.14 14.40
N GLU A 60 8.86 -20.47 15.69
CA GLU A 60 9.29 -19.61 16.79
C GLU A 60 10.81 -19.33 16.74
N ASP A 61 11.59 -20.29 16.30
CA ASP A 61 13.05 -20.21 16.13
C ASP A 61 13.50 -19.75 14.74
N PHE A 62 12.57 -19.37 13.86
CA PHE A 62 12.79 -19.02 12.46
C PHE A 62 13.44 -20.12 11.61
N SER A 63 13.36 -21.39 12.03
CA SER A 63 13.85 -22.53 11.25
C SER A 63 13.06 -22.75 9.95
N SER A 64 11.82 -22.32 9.90
CA SER A 64 10.99 -22.38 8.71
C SER A 64 10.05 -21.17 8.61
N ALA A 65 9.63 -20.88 7.39
CA ALA A 65 8.58 -19.90 7.07
C ALA A 65 7.50 -20.56 6.22
N THR A 66 6.24 -20.21 6.48
CA THR A 66 5.11 -20.51 5.62
C THR A 66 4.73 -19.24 4.88
N VAL A 67 4.67 -19.29 3.55
CA VAL A 67 4.35 -18.17 2.67
C VAL A 67 3.11 -18.51 1.87
N THR A 68 2.08 -17.70 1.97
CA THR A 68 0.81 -17.88 1.27
C THR A 68 0.60 -16.73 0.30
N PHE A 69 0.32 -17.06 -0.96
CA PHE A 69 -0.11 -16.13 -2.00
C PHE A 69 -1.63 -16.24 -2.10
N ASP A 70 -2.34 -15.24 -1.61
CA ASP A 70 -3.79 -15.09 -1.81
C ASP A 70 -3.98 -14.28 -3.09
N CYS A 71 -4.47 -14.93 -4.13
CA CYS A 71 -4.67 -14.34 -5.45
C CYS A 71 -6.16 -14.12 -5.70
N LYS A 72 -6.50 -12.98 -6.29
CA LYS A 72 -7.81 -12.70 -6.87
C LYS A 72 -7.70 -12.73 -8.39
N VAL A 73 -8.53 -13.50 -9.04
CA VAL A 73 -8.45 -13.76 -10.48
C VAL A 73 -9.82 -13.60 -11.11
N SER A 74 -9.87 -12.85 -12.22
CA SER A 74 -11.05 -12.75 -13.08
C SER A 74 -10.93 -13.73 -14.23
N GLY A 75 -12.06 -14.35 -14.65
CA GLY A 75 -12.12 -15.32 -15.76
C GLY A 75 -11.79 -16.74 -15.35
N ALA A 76 -11.78 -17.65 -16.31
CA ALA A 76 -11.57 -19.08 -16.12
C ALA A 76 -10.26 -19.57 -16.73
N GLY A 77 -9.54 -20.45 -16.01
CA GLY A 77 -8.28 -21.03 -16.49
C GLY A 77 -7.44 -21.61 -15.36
N THR A 78 -6.14 -21.79 -15.61
CA THR A 78 -5.20 -22.29 -14.62
C THR A 78 -4.37 -21.15 -14.06
N VAL A 79 -4.28 -21.05 -12.75
CA VAL A 79 -3.34 -20.17 -12.04
C VAL A 79 -2.15 -21.00 -11.58
N SER A 80 -0.93 -20.58 -11.89
CA SER A 80 0.30 -21.22 -11.41
C SER A 80 1.14 -20.20 -10.65
N VAL A 81 1.68 -20.60 -9.50
CA VAL A 81 2.63 -19.82 -8.69
C VAL A 81 3.92 -20.59 -8.54
N VAL A 82 5.02 -19.95 -8.92
CA VAL A 82 6.39 -20.46 -8.70
C VAL A 82 7.05 -19.64 -7.62
N PHE A 83 7.48 -20.28 -6.55
CA PHE A 83 8.17 -19.64 -5.43
C PHE A 83 9.22 -20.55 -4.82
N ASN A 84 10.42 -20.04 -4.60
CA ASN A 84 11.55 -20.78 -4.00
C ASN A 84 11.82 -22.15 -4.66
N GLY A 85 11.72 -22.22 -6.00
CA GLY A 85 11.94 -23.44 -6.78
C GLY A 85 10.82 -24.47 -6.71
N GLN A 86 9.71 -24.17 -6.06
CA GLN A 86 8.50 -24.98 -5.99
C GLN A 86 7.43 -24.36 -6.89
N GLU A 87 6.61 -25.19 -7.52
CA GLU A 87 5.49 -24.78 -8.34
C GLU A 87 4.20 -25.39 -7.79
N GLN A 88 3.14 -24.59 -7.70
CA GLN A 88 1.79 -25.04 -7.41
C GLN A 88 0.83 -24.42 -8.43
N SER A 89 -0.20 -25.14 -8.80
CA SER A 89 -1.23 -24.67 -9.72
C SER A 89 -2.63 -25.08 -9.27
N ALA A 90 -3.62 -24.30 -9.66
CA ALA A 90 -5.03 -24.58 -9.43
C ALA A 90 -5.86 -24.10 -10.61
N GLU A 91 -6.97 -24.80 -10.87
CA GLU A 91 -7.97 -24.37 -11.83
C GLU A 91 -8.91 -23.37 -11.16
N VAL A 92 -9.18 -22.25 -11.86
CA VAL A 92 -10.28 -21.34 -11.56
C VAL A 92 -11.34 -21.54 -12.62
N GLY A 93 -12.58 -21.80 -12.19
CA GLY A 93 -13.70 -22.08 -13.08
C GLY A 93 -14.45 -20.80 -13.42
N GLU A 94 -15.50 -20.92 -14.22
CA GLU A 94 -16.49 -19.87 -14.32
C GLU A 94 -17.14 -19.67 -12.93
N PRO A 95 -17.34 -18.43 -12.46
CA PRO A 95 -17.92 -18.20 -11.16
C PRO A 95 -19.31 -18.83 -11.09
N ALA A 96 -19.61 -19.45 -9.94
CA ALA A 96 -20.97 -19.88 -9.67
C ALA A 96 -21.85 -18.63 -9.61
N GLU A 97 -23.04 -18.67 -10.23
CA GLU A 97 -24.04 -17.59 -10.13
C GLU A 97 -24.16 -17.16 -8.65
N TYR A 98 -23.71 -15.95 -8.35
CA TYR A 98 -23.68 -15.43 -6.99
C TYR A 98 -25.05 -14.84 -6.66
N ASP A 99 -25.71 -15.42 -5.67
CA ASP A 99 -26.91 -14.83 -5.06
C ASP A 99 -26.47 -13.59 -4.25
N SER A 100 -26.85 -12.41 -4.71
CA SER A 100 -26.42 -11.10 -4.21
C SER A 100 -26.89 -10.82 -2.78
N GLY A 101 -26.20 -11.40 -1.79
CA GLY A 101 -26.32 -11.10 -0.37
C GLY A 101 -25.40 -9.97 0.06
N VAL A 102 -25.94 -8.76 0.14
CA VAL A 102 -25.49 -7.59 0.89
C VAL A 102 -23.98 -7.29 0.86
N VAL A 103 -23.57 -6.40 -0.03
CA VAL A 103 -22.25 -5.76 -0.04
C VAL A 103 -22.28 -4.48 0.79
N PHE A 104 -21.49 -4.41 1.86
CA PHE A 104 -21.25 -3.18 2.59
C PHE A 104 -20.20 -2.31 1.87
N GLY A 105 -20.60 -1.08 1.49
CA GLY A 105 -19.68 0.05 1.33
C GLY A 105 -18.86 0.14 0.06
N LYS A 106 -19.43 -0.19 -1.10
CA LYS A 106 -18.93 0.39 -2.37
C LYS A 106 -19.79 1.60 -2.69
N GLY A 107 -19.16 2.76 -2.97
CA GLY A 107 -19.80 3.84 -3.71
C GLY A 107 -20.42 3.23 -4.96
N GLU A 108 -21.51 3.83 -5.47
CA GLU A 108 -22.28 3.29 -6.59
C GLU A 108 -21.33 2.75 -7.67
N ALA A 109 -21.03 1.44 -7.57
CA ALA A 109 -20.35 0.71 -8.62
C ALA A 109 -21.26 0.78 -9.85
N ASP A 110 -20.66 0.97 -11.00
CA ASP A 110 -21.37 0.85 -12.27
C ASP A 110 -22.14 -0.48 -12.22
N PRO A 111 -23.47 -0.49 -12.21
CA PRO A 111 -24.27 -1.72 -12.06
C PRO A 111 -24.07 -2.71 -13.20
N ASP A 112 -23.28 -2.35 -14.21
CA ASP A 112 -22.99 -3.18 -15.38
C ASP A 112 -21.62 -3.89 -15.32
N VAL A 113 -20.89 -3.83 -14.18
CA VAL A 113 -19.61 -4.52 -13.98
C VAL A 113 -19.65 -5.34 -12.69
N GLU A 114 -20.31 -6.48 -12.73
CA GLU A 114 -20.00 -7.61 -11.83
C GLU A 114 -18.70 -8.24 -12.36
N GLU A 115 -17.55 -7.85 -11.79
CA GLU A 115 -16.31 -8.59 -12.02
C GLU A 115 -16.42 -9.91 -11.24
N ASP A 116 -16.55 -11.01 -11.98
CA ASP A 116 -16.53 -12.38 -11.47
C ASP A 116 -15.13 -12.74 -10.95
N VAL A 117 -14.78 -12.25 -9.76
CA VAL A 117 -13.47 -12.44 -9.13
C VAL A 117 -13.50 -13.69 -8.25
N GLN A 118 -12.53 -14.57 -8.45
CA GLN A 118 -12.35 -15.80 -7.67
C GLN A 118 -11.11 -15.70 -6.81
N ASP A 119 -11.21 -16.20 -5.58
CA ASP A 119 -10.10 -16.30 -4.64
C ASP A 119 -9.41 -17.66 -4.79
N VAL A 120 -8.09 -17.67 -4.94
CA VAL A 120 -7.26 -18.87 -4.93
C VAL A 120 -5.99 -18.64 -4.11
N SER A 121 -5.62 -19.62 -3.29
CA SER A 121 -4.48 -19.49 -2.37
C SER A 121 -3.46 -20.60 -2.61
N PHE A 122 -2.17 -20.23 -2.59
CA PHE A 122 -1.04 -21.14 -2.72
C PHE A 122 -0.12 -20.99 -1.52
N THR A 123 0.22 -22.10 -0.87
CA THR A 123 1.03 -22.09 0.36
C THR A 123 2.32 -22.86 0.19
N PHE A 124 3.44 -22.22 0.47
CA PHE A 124 4.78 -22.76 0.35
C PHE A 124 5.49 -22.79 1.71
N THR A 125 6.32 -23.79 1.93
CA THR A 125 7.23 -23.84 3.08
C THR A 125 8.66 -23.57 2.63
N VAL A 126 9.34 -22.66 3.33
CA VAL A 126 10.75 -22.34 3.13
C VAL A 126 11.52 -22.76 4.38
N GLU A 127 12.36 -23.77 4.23
CA GLU A 127 13.24 -24.21 5.31
C GLU A 127 14.45 -23.30 5.40
N HIS A 128 14.85 -22.92 6.62
CA HIS A 128 15.97 -22.03 6.91
C HIS A 128 15.95 -20.75 6.06
N PRO A 129 14.88 -19.95 6.15
CA PRO A 129 14.69 -18.81 5.26
C PRO A 129 15.78 -17.76 5.42
N ALA A 130 16.27 -17.21 4.29
CA ALA A 130 17.07 -16.00 4.29
C ALA A 130 16.15 -14.81 4.59
N LEU A 131 16.16 -14.34 5.84
CA LEU A 131 15.26 -13.29 6.32
C LEU A 131 15.67 -11.92 5.78
N TRP A 132 14.66 -11.09 5.51
CA TRP A 132 14.84 -9.71 5.07
C TRP A 132 15.07 -8.75 6.26
N SER A 133 16.05 -7.88 6.14
CA SER A 133 16.27 -6.74 7.04
C SER A 133 16.95 -5.59 6.30
N ALA A 134 17.07 -4.41 6.93
CA ALA A 134 17.80 -3.28 6.33
C ALA A 134 19.29 -3.56 6.12
N GLU A 135 19.88 -4.45 6.90
CA GLU A 135 21.29 -4.87 6.78
C GLU A 135 21.46 -6.06 5.82
N GLN A 136 20.45 -6.88 5.66
CA GLN A 136 20.42 -8.05 4.80
C GLN A 136 19.10 -8.09 4.03
N PRO A 137 18.95 -7.32 2.95
CA PRO A 137 17.70 -7.21 2.20
C PRO A 137 17.51 -8.41 1.26
N ASN A 138 17.43 -9.62 1.85
CA ASN A 138 17.22 -10.84 1.10
C ASN A 138 15.82 -10.87 0.50
N LEU A 139 15.73 -11.07 -0.80
CA LEU A 139 14.47 -11.15 -1.55
C LEU A 139 14.41 -12.46 -2.32
N TYR A 140 13.27 -13.10 -2.28
CA TYR A 140 12.92 -14.26 -3.09
C TYR A 140 12.14 -13.79 -4.31
N GLU A 141 12.38 -14.41 -5.45
CA GLU A 141 11.58 -14.19 -6.65
C GLU A 141 10.35 -15.09 -6.62
N ALA A 142 9.21 -14.53 -6.96
CA ALA A 142 7.97 -15.24 -7.21
C ALA A 142 7.45 -14.90 -8.60
N GLU A 143 6.85 -15.88 -9.26
CA GLU A 143 6.18 -15.71 -10.54
C GLU A 143 4.75 -16.27 -10.44
N ILE A 144 3.79 -15.49 -10.92
CA ILE A 144 2.40 -15.89 -11.04
C ILE A 144 2.08 -15.92 -12.54
N ALA A 145 1.59 -17.03 -13.04
CA ALA A 145 1.21 -17.21 -14.43
C ALA A 145 -0.25 -17.64 -14.54
N LEU A 146 -0.96 -17.06 -15.49
CA LEU A 146 -2.32 -17.42 -15.86
C LEU A 146 -2.32 -18.08 -17.23
N LEU A 147 -2.94 -19.25 -17.33
CA LEU A 147 -3.00 -20.04 -18.55
C LEU A 147 -4.45 -20.34 -18.92
N ASN A 148 -4.78 -20.17 -20.19
CA ASN A 148 -6.05 -20.62 -20.74
C ASN A 148 -5.78 -21.78 -21.73
N GLU A 149 -6.39 -22.95 -21.50
CA GLU A 149 -6.17 -24.16 -22.29
C GLU A 149 -4.66 -24.50 -22.47
N GLY A 150 -3.83 -24.23 -21.46
CA GLY A 150 -2.39 -24.44 -21.46
C GLY A 150 -1.58 -23.35 -22.17
N ALA A 151 -2.21 -22.34 -22.75
CA ALA A 151 -1.55 -21.20 -23.35
C ALA A 151 -1.36 -20.07 -22.31
N LEU A 152 -0.16 -19.51 -22.21
CA LEU A 152 0.13 -18.39 -21.33
C LEU A 152 -0.66 -17.15 -21.74
N VAL A 153 -1.48 -16.61 -20.82
CA VAL A 153 -2.30 -15.40 -21.01
C VAL A 153 -1.66 -14.20 -20.31
N GLU A 154 -1.23 -14.36 -19.07
CA GLU A 154 -0.60 -13.34 -18.26
C GLU A 154 0.54 -13.90 -17.42
N ARG A 155 1.55 -13.08 -17.17
CA ARG A 155 2.66 -13.42 -16.27
C ARG A 155 3.07 -12.20 -15.47
N THR A 156 3.11 -12.35 -14.15
CA THR A 156 3.52 -11.31 -13.21
C THR A 156 4.66 -11.83 -12.34
N GLY A 157 5.75 -11.06 -12.24
CA GLY A 157 6.86 -11.34 -11.35
C GLY A 157 6.87 -10.39 -10.16
N MET A 158 7.21 -10.90 -8.98
CA MET A 158 7.36 -10.07 -7.78
C MET A 158 8.51 -10.56 -6.89
N LYS A 159 9.02 -9.64 -6.05
CA LYS A 159 10.05 -9.94 -5.05
C LYS A 159 9.42 -10.01 -3.67
N VAL A 160 9.72 -11.05 -2.93
CA VAL A 160 9.16 -11.34 -1.60
C VAL A 160 10.26 -11.34 -0.56
N GLY A 161 10.18 -10.44 0.41
CA GLY A 161 11.09 -10.42 1.57
C GLY A 161 10.43 -11.08 2.78
N LEU A 162 11.07 -12.13 3.31
CA LEU A 162 10.55 -12.87 4.46
C LEU A 162 11.01 -12.22 5.76
N ARG A 163 10.07 -11.70 6.54
CA ARG A 163 10.35 -11.03 7.80
C ARG A 163 9.18 -11.11 8.78
N LYS A 164 9.47 -11.14 10.07
CA LYS A 164 8.49 -10.97 11.15
C LYS A 164 8.79 -9.68 11.89
N PHE A 165 7.83 -8.76 11.93
CA PHE A 165 7.91 -7.54 12.72
C PHE A 165 6.85 -7.55 13.81
N GLU A 166 7.25 -7.28 15.05
CA GLU A 166 6.35 -7.35 16.18
C GLU A 166 6.75 -6.37 17.29
N LEU A 167 5.77 -5.96 18.09
CA LEU A 167 5.98 -5.26 19.35
C LEU A 167 5.85 -6.28 20.49
N LYS A 168 6.97 -6.59 21.16
CA LYS A 168 7.02 -7.50 22.29
C LYS A 168 7.77 -6.87 23.45
N ASP A 169 7.22 -6.94 24.63
CA ASP A 169 7.80 -6.36 25.87
C ASP A 169 8.20 -4.87 25.70
N ARG A 170 7.36 -4.10 25.01
CA ARG A 170 7.57 -2.69 24.67
C ARG A 170 8.80 -2.44 23.76
N GLN A 171 9.27 -3.44 23.06
CA GLN A 171 10.35 -3.35 22.11
C GLN A 171 9.88 -3.75 20.72
N MET A 172 10.29 -2.99 19.71
CA MET A 172 10.11 -3.37 18.32
C MET A 172 11.16 -4.41 17.95
N LEU A 173 10.71 -5.58 17.52
CA LEU A 173 11.55 -6.68 17.11
C LEU A 173 11.34 -6.96 15.62
N LEU A 174 12.43 -7.11 14.90
CA LEU A 174 12.45 -7.65 13.54
C LEU A 174 13.20 -8.97 13.56
N ASN A 175 12.55 -10.05 13.12
CA ASN A 175 13.13 -11.39 13.12
C ASN A 175 13.68 -11.80 14.50
N GLY A 176 12.91 -11.50 15.56
CA GLY A 176 13.26 -11.75 16.95
C GLY A 176 14.36 -10.85 17.53
N LYS A 177 14.91 -9.90 16.79
CA LYS A 177 15.97 -9.00 17.25
C LYS A 177 15.43 -7.57 17.40
N ARG A 178 15.83 -6.91 18.49
CA ARG A 178 15.47 -5.49 18.69
C ARG A 178 16.04 -4.63 17.56
N ILE A 179 15.21 -3.76 17.01
CA ILE A 179 15.62 -2.75 16.06
C ILE A 179 15.47 -1.34 16.64
N VAL A 180 16.25 -0.41 16.06
CA VAL A 180 16.14 1.03 16.32
C VAL A 180 16.10 1.74 14.98
N PHE A 181 15.09 2.55 14.75
CA PHE A 181 15.01 3.39 13.57
C PHE A 181 15.98 4.56 13.68
N LYS A 182 16.94 4.60 12.77
CA LYS A 182 17.83 5.75 12.53
C LYS A 182 17.34 6.35 11.21
N GLY A 183 16.25 7.09 11.29
CA GLY A 183 15.43 7.45 10.14
C GLY A 183 15.33 8.95 9.91
N VAL A 184 14.76 9.28 8.76
CA VAL A 184 14.42 10.62 8.32
C VAL A 184 13.00 10.65 7.79
N ASN A 185 12.36 11.83 7.85
CA ASN A 185 11.18 12.12 7.05
C ASN A 185 11.63 12.51 5.63
N ARG A 186 11.01 11.93 4.62
CA ARG A 186 11.29 12.23 3.21
C ARG A 186 10.06 12.77 2.53
N HIS A 187 10.17 14.01 2.02
CA HIS A 187 9.24 14.49 1.01
C HIS A 187 9.68 14.02 -0.38
N GLU A 188 8.73 13.53 -1.18
CA GLU A 188 8.97 13.21 -2.59
C GLU A 188 8.98 14.51 -3.41
N TRP A 189 10.16 15.13 -3.46
CA TRP A 189 10.36 16.46 -4.01
C TRP A 189 11.71 16.62 -4.67
N SER A 190 11.71 17.19 -5.88
CA SER A 190 12.93 17.59 -6.59
C SER A 190 13.05 19.12 -6.58
N CYS A 191 14.26 19.62 -6.31
CA CYS A 191 14.55 21.05 -6.39
C CYS A 191 14.46 21.61 -7.83
N ARG A 192 14.37 20.75 -8.83
CA ARG A 192 14.31 21.12 -10.26
C ARG A 192 12.90 21.00 -10.83
N THR A 193 12.20 19.95 -10.47
CA THR A 193 10.93 19.55 -11.11
C THR A 193 9.75 19.49 -10.14
N GLY A 194 9.94 19.90 -8.88
CA GLY A 194 8.91 19.90 -7.86
C GLY A 194 8.49 18.48 -7.49
N ARG A 195 7.21 18.17 -7.57
CA ARG A 195 6.65 16.86 -7.23
C ARG A 195 6.93 15.76 -8.27
N THR A 196 7.46 16.10 -9.43
CA THR A 196 7.85 15.11 -10.43
C THR A 196 9.28 14.68 -10.16
N VAL A 197 9.46 13.57 -9.44
CA VAL A 197 10.77 13.03 -9.07
C VAL A 197 11.14 11.90 -10.03
N SER A 198 12.35 11.94 -10.58
CA SER A 198 12.82 10.92 -11.52
C SER A 198 13.28 9.65 -10.80
N ARG A 199 13.34 8.53 -11.53
CA ARG A 199 13.89 7.26 -11.00
C ARG A 199 15.35 7.39 -10.56
N GLU A 200 16.14 8.19 -11.26
CA GLU A 200 17.54 8.49 -10.93
C GLU A 200 17.65 9.25 -9.61
N GLU A 201 16.77 10.23 -9.37
CA GLU A 201 16.73 10.98 -8.11
C GLU A 201 16.32 10.08 -6.95
N MET A 202 15.30 9.22 -7.12
CA MET A 202 14.88 8.25 -6.10
C MET A 202 16.01 7.25 -5.75
N LEU A 203 16.70 6.73 -6.75
CA LEU A 203 17.85 5.85 -6.56
C LEU A 203 19.01 6.57 -5.87
N TRP A 204 19.23 7.84 -6.21
CA TRP A 204 20.24 8.68 -5.55
C TRP A 204 19.90 8.87 -4.07
N ASP A 205 18.62 9.18 -3.75
CA ASP A 205 18.15 9.32 -2.37
C ASP A 205 18.45 8.06 -1.55
N VAL A 206 18.04 6.90 -2.04
CA VAL A 206 18.22 5.63 -1.32
C VAL A 206 19.70 5.32 -1.10
N LYS A 207 20.53 5.46 -2.12
CA LYS A 207 21.98 5.24 -2.00
C LYS A 207 22.65 6.22 -1.02
N ASN A 208 22.22 7.48 -1.05
CA ASN A 208 22.73 8.52 -0.17
C ASN A 208 22.33 8.27 1.30
N LEU A 209 21.07 7.89 1.54
CA LEU A 209 20.59 7.50 2.87
C LEU A 209 21.40 6.33 3.44
N LYS A 210 21.59 5.28 2.66
CA LYS A 210 22.41 4.11 3.06
C LYS A 210 23.87 4.51 3.35
N ALA A 211 24.48 5.35 2.51
CA ALA A 211 25.85 5.82 2.70
C ALA A 211 26.03 6.64 4.01
N HIS A 212 24.96 7.23 4.50
CA HIS A 212 24.95 7.98 5.77
C HIS A 212 24.42 7.17 6.97
N ASN A 213 24.33 5.85 6.85
CA ASN A 213 23.85 4.93 7.89
C ASN A 213 22.41 5.20 8.34
N VAL A 214 21.58 5.78 7.48
CA VAL A 214 20.15 5.86 7.67
C VAL A 214 19.56 4.48 7.34
N ASN A 215 18.71 3.94 8.22
CA ASN A 215 18.08 2.64 8.03
C ASN A 215 16.56 2.71 7.92
N ALA A 216 15.96 3.89 8.06
CA ALA A 216 14.51 4.06 8.01
C ALA A 216 14.10 5.37 7.34
N VAL A 217 12.93 5.33 6.70
CA VAL A 217 12.29 6.49 6.05
C VAL A 217 10.81 6.52 6.44
N ARG A 218 10.31 7.69 6.81
CA ARG A 218 8.87 7.95 6.81
C ARG A 218 8.52 8.70 5.53
N THR A 219 7.55 8.18 4.78
CA THR A 219 7.04 8.84 3.57
C THR A 219 6.16 10.02 3.97
N SER A 220 6.77 11.16 4.17
CA SER A 220 6.10 12.34 4.73
C SER A 220 5.54 13.23 3.63
N HIS A 221 4.26 13.52 3.60
CA HIS A 221 3.18 12.96 4.39
C HIS A 221 2.12 12.40 3.45
N TYR A 222 2.53 11.45 2.63
CA TYR A 222 1.74 10.79 1.58
C TYR A 222 2.48 9.56 1.03
N PRO A 223 1.80 8.64 0.37
CA PRO A 223 2.46 7.49 -0.25
C PRO A 223 3.43 7.93 -1.34
N ASP A 224 4.69 7.51 -1.26
CA ASP A 224 5.72 7.76 -2.27
C ASP A 224 5.46 6.95 -3.56
N ASP A 225 6.24 7.20 -4.60
CA ASP A 225 6.22 6.42 -5.83
C ASP A 225 6.52 4.94 -5.54
N PRO A 226 5.80 3.98 -6.13
CA PRO A 226 6.07 2.54 -5.93
C PRO A 226 7.52 2.15 -6.23
N TYR A 227 8.17 2.81 -7.18
CA TYR A 227 9.59 2.54 -7.47
C TYR A 227 10.50 2.88 -6.29
N PHE A 228 10.20 3.92 -5.52
CA PHE A 228 10.94 4.23 -4.29
C PHE A 228 10.82 3.11 -3.26
N LEU A 229 9.63 2.53 -3.11
CA LEU A 229 9.40 1.39 -2.21
C LEU A 229 10.16 0.14 -2.68
N GLN A 230 10.17 -0.15 -3.99
CA GLN A 230 10.99 -1.22 -4.56
C GLN A 230 12.48 -1.03 -4.22
N LEU A 231 12.99 0.19 -4.33
CA LEU A 231 14.36 0.50 -3.93
C LEU A 231 14.59 0.31 -2.42
N CYS A 232 13.61 0.63 -1.58
CA CYS A 232 13.69 0.36 -0.14
C CYS A 232 13.77 -1.13 0.16
N ASP A 233 13.02 -1.97 -0.57
CA ASP A 233 13.08 -3.42 -0.47
C ASP A 233 14.46 -3.96 -0.86
N GLU A 234 15.01 -3.46 -1.98
CA GLU A 234 16.27 -3.96 -2.56
C GLU A 234 17.52 -3.48 -1.82
N TYR A 235 17.53 -2.23 -1.36
CA TYR A 235 18.67 -1.64 -0.67
C TYR A 235 18.60 -1.78 0.85
N GLY A 236 17.46 -2.18 1.38
CA GLY A 236 17.24 -2.36 2.81
C GLY A 236 17.04 -1.05 3.56
N LEU A 237 15.88 -0.44 3.41
CA LEU A 237 15.41 0.67 4.25
C LEU A 237 14.07 0.28 4.88
N TYR A 238 13.92 0.45 6.18
CA TYR A 238 12.62 0.33 6.83
C TYR A 238 11.74 1.52 6.43
N VAL A 239 10.47 1.27 6.20
CA VAL A 239 9.52 2.30 5.78
C VAL A 239 8.38 2.41 6.78
N ILE A 240 8.07 3.64 7.17
CA ILE A 240 6.80 4.04 7.74
C ILE A 240 5.99 4.61 6.58
N GLY A 241 5.07 3.81 6.03
CA GLY A 241 4.22 4.20 4.91
C GLY A 241 3.08 5.07 5.40
N GLU A 242 2.98 6.30 4.92
CA GLU A 242 2.03 7.27 5.45
C GLU A 242 0.92 7.60 4.46
N THR A 243 -0.30 7.56 4.97
CA THR A 243 -1.50 7.93 4.22
C THR A 243 -1.48 9.42 3.90
N ASN A 244 -1.96 9.80 2.72
CA ASN A 244 -2.08 11.19 2.30
C ASN A 244 -3.19 11.90 3.08
N LEU A 245 -2.89 12.30 4.31
CA LEU A 245 -3.80 12.97 5.23
C LEU A 245 -3.06 13.97 6.09
N GLU A 246 -3.37 15.26 5.89
CA GLU A 246 -2.89 16.37 6.71
C GLU A 246 -3.89 17.53 6.59
N THR A 247 -4.31 18.15 7.71
CA THR A 247 -5.48 19.03 7.71
C THR A 247 -5.25 20.38 8.40
N HIS A 248 -4.07 20.94 8.28
CA HIS A 248 -3.66 22.20 8.94
C HIS A 248 -4.64 23.34 8.72
N GLY A 249 -5.12 23.55 7.49
CA GLY A 249 -6.05 24.62 7.14
C GLY A 249 -7.38 24.61 7.87
N THR A 250 -7.72 23.50 8.54
CA THR A 250 -8.98 23.38 9.29
C THR A 250 -8.85 23.68 10.78
N TRP A 251 -7.64 23.61 11.35
CA TRP A 251 -7.42 23.83 12.79
C TRP A 251 -6.34 24.86 13.12
N GLN A 252 -5.36 25.08 12.25
CA GLN A 252 -4.41 26.19 12.38
C GLN A 252 -5.02 27.48 11.83
N LYS A 253 -5.84 28.15 12.63
CA LYS A 253 -6.43 29.43 12.26
C LYS A 253 -5.62 30.58 12.83
N LEU A 254 -5.53 31.68 12.10
CA LEU A 254 -4.83 32.89 12.56
C LEU A 254 -5.30 33.30 13.96
N GLY A 255 -4.41 33.13 14.95
CA GLY A 255 -4.63 33.53 16.34
C GLY A 255 -5.37 32.52 17.23
N ALA A 256 -5.62 31.30 16.75
CA ALA A 256 -6.23 30.24 17.55
C ALA A 256 -5.70 28.87 17.15
N ASP A 257 -5.02 28.21 18.07
CA ASP A 257 -4.75 26.77 17.97
C ASP A 257 -5.86 26.01 18.67
N GLY A 258 -6.55 25.14 17.95
CA GLY A 258 -7.56 24.28 18.57
C GLY A 258 -8.63 23.75 17.63
N SER A 259 -9.28 22.69 18.07
CA SER A 259 -10.39 22.08 17.35
C SER A 259 -11.70 22.86 17.58
N ASP A 260 -12.45 23.03 16.53
CA ASP A 260 -13.82 23.53 16.54
C ASP A 260 -14.71 22.64 15.65
N GLU A 261 -15.95 23.08 15.44
CA GLU A 261 -16.90 22.36 14.57
C GLU A 261 -16.45 22.23 13.10
N TRP A 262 -15.44 22.95 12.67
CA TRP A 262 -14.88 22.94 11.30
C TRP A 262 -13.61 22.10 11.15
N THR A 263 -13.10 21.58 12.26
CA THR A 263 -11.87 20.76 12.25
C THR A 263 -12.10 19.42 11.59
N LEU A 264 -11.23 19.06 10.63
CA LEU A 264 -11.28 17.81 9.87
C LEU A 264 -10.12 16.90 10.24
N PRO A 265 -10.28 15.58 10.04
CA PRO A 265 -11.57 14.88 9.85
C PRO A 265 -12.35 14.69 11.16
N GLY A 266 -11.70 14.71 12.32
CA GLY A 266 -12.32 14.55 13.64
C GLY A 266 -13.22 13.31 13.70
N ALA A 267 -14.45 13.53 14.18
CA ALA A 267 -15.48 12.49 14.23
C ALA A 267 -16.60 12.70 13.20
N ARG A 268 -16.31 13.41 12.12
CA ARG A 268 -17.31 13.81 11.11
C ARG A 268 -17.62 12.66 10.16
N PRO A 269 -18.85 12.11 10.17
CA PRO A 269 -19.21 10.94 9.37
C PRO A 269 -19.15 11.19 7.86
N GLU A 270 -19.38 12.42 7.40
CA GLU A 270 -19.32 12.79 5.98
C GLU A 270 -17.92 12.69 5.36
N TRP A 271 -16.87 12.65 6.17
CA TRP A 271 -15.48 12.51 5.73
C TRP A 271 -14.94 11.08 5.85
N ARG A 272 -15.70 10.20 6.51
CA ARG A 272 -15.29 8.84 6.82
C ARG A 272 -14.83 8.06 5.59
N GLU A 273 -15.64 8.02 4.56
CA GLU A 273 -15.34 7.29 3.33
C GLU A 273 -14.08 7.81 2.65
N ASN A 274 -13.92 9.14 2.57
CA ASN A 274 -12.73 9.74 1.96
C ASN A 274 -11.45 9.41 2.75
N VAL A 275 -11.54 9.37 4.08
CA VAL A 275 -10.42 9.02 4.96
C VAL A 275 -10.06 7.55 4.81
N LEU A 276 -11.04 6.64 4.83
CA LEU A 276 -10.80 5.20 4.70
C LEU A 276 -10.30 4.81 3.30
N ALA A 277 -10.85 5.40 2.24
CA ALA A 277 -10.41 5.14 0.87
C ALA A 277 -8.93 5.46 0.65
N ARG A 278 -8.36 6.44 1.37
CA ARG A 278 -6.93 6.77 1.32
C ARG A 278 -6.07 5.66 1.93
N ALA A 279 -6.51 5.12 3.06
CA ALA A 279 -5.83 3.99 3.71
C ALA A 279 -5.92 2.73 2.85
N GLU A 280 -7.10 2.44 2.33
CA GLU A 280 -7.34 1.31 1.43
C GLU A 280 -6.46 1.39 0.19
N ALA A 281 -6.47 2.53 -0.53
CA ALA A 281 -5.65 2.71 -1.73
C ALA A 281 -4.16 2.54 -1.45
N MET A 282 -3.63 3.01 -0.32
CA MET A 282 -2.24 2.84 0.06
C MET A 282 -1.93 1.39 0.40
N LEU A 283 -2.75 0.75 1.24
CA LEU A 283 -2.52 -0.62 1.68
C LEU A 283 -2.58 -1.58 0.49
N GLU A 284 -3.63 -1.51 -0.33
CA GLU A 284 -3.81 -2.39 -1.48
C GLU A 284 -2.66 -2.28 -2.48
N ARG A 285 -2.17 -1.07 -2.73
CA ARG A 285 -1.01 -0.86 -3.60
C ARG A 285 0.29 -1.39 -3.01
N ASP A 286 0.51 -1.22 -1.70
CA ASP A 286 1.85 -1.34 -1.10
C ASP A 286 2.00 -2.54 -0.14
N LYS A 287 0.95 -3.33 0.10
CA LYS A 287 0.89 -4.43 1.09
C LYS A 287 1.97 -5.50 0.93
N ASN A 288 2.53 -5.67 -0.27
CA ASN A 288 3.54 -6.69 -0.52
C ASN A 288 5.00 -6.22 -0.32
N HIS A 289 5.24 -4.93 -0.01
CA HIS A 289 6.58 -4.42 0.23
C HIS A 289 7.11 -4.82 1.62
N PRO A 290 8.17 -5.65 1.73
CA PRO A 290 8.75 -6.04 3.02
C PRO A 290 9.36 -4.85 3.78
N ALA A 291 9.77 -3.81 3.09
CA ALA A 291 10.32 -2.58 3.69
C ALA A 291 9.33 -1.87 4.61
N ILE A 292 8.04 -1.91 4.30
CA ILE A 292 7.02 -1.26 5.13
C ILE A 292 6.82 -2.07 6.41
N LEU A 293 7.16 -1.48 7.54
CA LEU A 293 6.98 -2.06 8.87
C LEU A 293 5.81 -1.45 9.65
N ILE A 294 5.46 -0.21 9.32
CA ILE A 294 4.44 0.55 10.02
C ILE A 294 3.54 1.25 9.00
N TRP A 295 2.23 1.14 9.19
CA TRP A 295 1.24 1.97 8.51
C TRP A 295 0.97 3.21 9.36
N SER A 296 1.13 4.40 8.78
CA SER A 296 0.82 5.67 9.44
C SER A 296 -0.49 6.25 8.90
N CYS A 297 -1.37 6.63 9.80
CA CYS A 297 -2.69 7.18 9.45
C CYS A 297 -2.64 8.59 8.86
N GLY A 298 -1.48 9.24 8.87
CA GLY A 298 -1.30 10.59 8.35
C GLY A 298 -0.48 11.48 9.28
N ASN A 299 -0.46 12.76 8.99
CA ASN A 299 0.26 13.77 9.73
C ASN A 299 -0.72 14.80 10.32
N GLU A 300 -0.34 15.43 11.39
CA GLU A 300 -0.85 16.64 12.06
C GLU A 300 -2.32 17.02 11.77
N SER A 301 -3.21 16.02 11.93
CA SER A 301 -4.66 16.18 11.85
C SER A 301 -5.29 15.92 13.20
N HIS A 302 -6.42 16.54 13.49
CA HIS A 302 -7.12 16.26 14.74
C HIS A 302 -7.69 14.84 14.74
N GLY A 303 -7.22 14.04 15.71
CA GLY A 303 -7.73 12.70 15.98
C GLY A 303 -9.22 12.70 16.30
N GLY A 304 -9.85 11.55 16.07
CA GLY A 304 -11.26 11.32 16.31
C GLY A 304 -11.67 9.96 15.76
N LYS A 305 -12.97 9.73 15.73
CA LYS A 305 -13.53 8.44 15.32
C LYS A 305 -13.08 8.00 13.92
N THR A 306 -12.98 8.92 12.96
CA THR A 306 -12.58 8.59 11.59
C THR A 306 -11.13 8.08 11.49
N LEU A 307 -10.20 8.71 12.23
CA LEU A 307 -8.80 8.24 12.28
C LEU A 307 -8.65 6.95 13.10
N TRP A 308 -9.45 6.78 14.14
CA TRP A 308 -9.52 5.53 14.87
C TRP A 308 -9.98 4.38 13.95
N GLU A 309 -11.07 4.57 13.18
CA GLU A 309 -11.57 3.59 12.22
C GLU A 309 -10.53 3.29 11.13
N MET A 310 -9.76 4.29 10.67
CA MET A 310 -8.63 4.07 9.77
C MET A 310 -7.56 3.18 10.41
N SER A 311 -7.23 3.43 11.67
CA SER A 311 -6.24 2.61 12.39
C SER A 311 -6.72 1.17 12.58
N GLU A 312 -8.02 0.96 12.84
CA GLU A 312 -8.62 -0.37 12.93
C GLU A 312 -8.66 -1.07 11.56
N TYR A 313 -8.89 -0.32 10.47
CA TYR A 313 -8.80 -0.86 9.13
C TYR A 313 -7.42 -1.48 8.86
N PHE A 314 -6.33 -0.75 9.14
CA PHE A 314 -4.98 -1.27 8.99
C PHE A 314 -4.71 -2.49 9.86
N ARG A 315 -5.10 -2.45 11.15
CA ARG A 315 -4.87 -3.55 12.09
C ARG A 315 -5.61 -4.83 11.70
N ASN A 316 -6.81 -4.70 11.17
CA ASN A 316 -7.64 -5.84 10.77
C ASN A 316 -7.23 -6.41 9.43
N THR A 317 -6.83 -5.57 8.47
CA THR A 317 -6.46 -6.01 7.12
C THR A 317 -5.03 -6.53 7.06
N ASP A 318 -4.11 -5.89 7.77
CA ASP A 318 -2.69 -6.27 7.78
C ASP A 318 -2.10 -6.31 9.20
N PRO A 319 -2.37 -7.36 9.99
CA PRO A 319 -1.87 -7.51 11.35
C PRO A 319 -0.36 -7.77 11.42
N SER A 320 0.34 -7.93 10.29
CA SER A 320 1.78 -8.15 10.21
C SER A 320 2.62 -6.89 10.40
N ARG A 321 1.96 -5.72 10.48
CA ARG A 321 2.57 -4.40 10.64
C ARG A 321 1.96 -3.66 11.82
N LEU A 322 2.73 -2.73 12.39
CA LEU A 322 2.21 -1.82 13.40
C LEU A 322 1.47 -0.65 12.75
N VAL A 323 0.64 0.02 13.54
CA VAL A 323 -0.06 1.23 13.11
C VAL A 323 0.41 2.41 13.96
N HIS A 324 0.63 3.54 13.31
CA HIS A 324 1.12 4.77 13.92
C HIS A 324 0.17 5.94 13.64
N TYR A 325 -0.04 6.77 14.66
CA TYR A 325 -0.58 8.10 14.54
C TYR A 325 -0.20 8.93 15.77
N GLU A 326 0.40 10.10 15.61
CA GLU A 326 0.82 10.96 16.70
C GLU A 326 -0.28 11.90 17.23
N GLY A 327 -1.28 12.22 16.41
CA GLY A 327 -2.31 13.23 16.72
C GLY A 327 -3.40 12.81 17.71
N ILE A 328 -3.30 11.63 18.35
CA ILE A 328 -4.30 11.13 19.32
C ILE A 328 -4.40 11.97 20.59
N PHE A 329 -3.39 12.77 20.92
CA PHE A 329 -3.39 13.64 22.10
C PHE A 329 -4.43 14.77 22.02
N TRP A 330 -4.92 15.10 20.84
CA TRP A 330 -6.00 16.06 20.63
C TRP A 330 -7.38 15.51 21.03
N ASN A 331 -7.57 14.19 20.87
CA ASN A 331 -8.82 13.52 21.23
C ASN A 331 -8.51 12.10 21.73
N ARG A 332 -8.42 11.93 23.05
CA ARG A 332 -8.05 10.67 23.70
C ARG A 332 -9.23 9.70 23.89
N GLU A 333 -10.41 10.05 23.45
CA GLU A 333 -11.56 9.15 23.45
C GLU A 333 -11.33 7.99 22.47
N TYR A 334 -10.57 8.26 21.40
CA TYR A 334 -10.23 7.29 20.36
C TYR A 334 -8.69 7.13 20.30
N PRO A 335 -8.11 6.24 21.13
CA PRO A 335 -6.67 6.03 21.22
C PRO A 335 -6.08 5.24 20.04
#